data_ec0a733f3ca62665a4721b4a1e020e46
#
_entry.id   ec0a733f3ca62665a4721b4a1e020e46
#
_cell.length_a   1.000
_cell.length_b   1.000
_cell.length_c   1.000
_cell.angle_alpha   90.00
_cell.angle_beta   90.00
_cell.angle_gamma   90.00
#
_symmetry.space_group_name_H-M   'P 1'
#
loop_
_entity.id
_entity.type
_entity.pdbx_description
1 polymer ?
#
loop_
_entity_poly.entity_id
_entity_poly.type
_entity_poly.pdbx_seq_one_letter_code
_entity_poly.pdbx_strand_id
1 'polypeptide(L)'
;MIELLFWPFLAGLVLTAMHAWFGLHVLARGVIFVDLALAQVAALGITVAILYGHPVQSEAAYWYALAFAGGGALLFALARPYESSMRQEAVIGIVYAVSAALGVLALDRAPQGAEHIKQLLIGSILTVTPQEVGALAALYGLIGAAHWVLRRPLIEVSFDPLLAGARHRHVFLWDVLFYGSFALVVTSSVRIAGVLLVFSYLIVPAAIAGLFAARVRGRLLFAWALGAALSAAGLYASWTWDLPTGPAIVAAFGAATALVALGFAFKRLSVLWFARMFFMVLALAGLLLAAFPRGDQPWLDALENVAPAVQEAFLTPDERATRRDSAESIAAASAELTRLRALEQDVRWGSKQMDAERQERLRQYLAGRSELLAGDQLVLKTLRAKARERQRYALGIPLLLLGAIGLAVLARKASSAAPRMPFGM
;
A
#
# COMPACT_ATOMS: atom_id res chain seq x y z
N MET A 1 12.37 -22.20 -0.48
CA MET A 1 11.24 -21.29 -0.15
C MET A 1 11.07 -21.12 1.36
N ILE A 2 10.81 -22.18 2.14
CA ILE A 2 10.55 -22.07 3.60
C ILE A 2 11.75 -21.47 4.32
N GLU A 3 12.97 -21.90 4.05
CA GLU A 3 14.18 -21.39 4.71
C GLU A 3 14.41 -19.88 4.47
N LEU A 4 14.14 -19.39 3.25
CA LEU A 4 14.32 -17.99 2.89
C LEU A 4 13.27 -17.08 3.56
N LEU A 5 12.02 -17.54 3.67
CA LEU A 5 10.91 -16.73 4.21
C LEU A 5 10.73 -16.90 5.72
N PHE A 6 11.38 -17.89 6.34
CA PHE A 6 11.19 -18.21 7.77
C PHE A 6 11.61 -17.04 8.68
N TRP A 7 12.82 -16.53 8.49
CA TRP A 7 13.33 -15.43 9.33
C TRP A 7 12.59 -14.10 9.09
N PRO A 8 12.29 -13.70 7.85
CA PRO A 8 11.40 -12.58 7.58
C PRO A 8 10.02 -12.71 8.22
N PHE A 9 9.43 -13.91 8.17
CA PHE A 9 8.14 -14.17 8.81
C PHE A 9 8.23 -14.06 10.33
N LEU A 10 9.25 -14.64 10.94
CA LEU A 10 9.47 -14.57 12.38
C LEU A 10 9.72 -13.12 12.83
N ALA A 11 10.49 -12.34 12.08
CA ALA A 11 10.63 -10.90 12.29
C ALA A 11 9.27 -10.18 12.24
N GLY A 12 8.44 -10.49 11.25
CA GLY A 12 7.07 -9.96 11.14
C GLY A 12 6.19 -10.30 12.34
N LEU A 13 6.30 -11.50 12.89
CA LEU A 13 5.59 -11.89 14.12
C LEU A 13 6.07 -11.09 15.34
N VAL A 14 7.39 -10.94 15.50
CA VAL A 14 7.98 -10.15 16.60
C VAL A 14 7.56 -8.69 16.50
N LEU A 15 7.61 -8.11 15.29
CA LEU A 15 7.11 -6.76 15.01
C LEU A 15 5.62 -6.65 15.36
N THR A 16 4.79 -7.56 14.84
CA THR A 16 3.35 -7.59 15.11
C THR A 16 3.05 -7.60 16.60
N ALA A 17 3.76 -8.43 17.37
CA ALA A 17 3.51 -8.62 18.79
C ALA A 17 3.62 -7.30 19.56
N MET A 18 4.67 -6.52 19.30
CA MET A 18 4.93 -5.29 20.04
C MET A 18 4.18 -4.08 19.44
N HIS A 19 4.16 -3.95 18.11
CA HIS A 19 3.50 -2.83 17.45
C HIS A 19 1.99 -2.85 17.63
N ALA A 20 1.33 -4.02 17.64
CA ALA A 20 -0.10 -4.10 17.93
C ALA A 20 -0.44 -3.58 19.33
N TRP A 21 0.39 -3.86 20.33
CA TRP A 21 0.23 -3.31 21.68
C TRP A 21 0.33 -1.78 21.67
N PHE A 22 1.42 -1.23 21.14
CA PHE A 22 1.58 0.23 21.03
C PHE A 22 0.50 0.87 20.18
N GLY A 23 0.09 0.23 19.07
CA GLY A 23 -0.96 0.71 18.19
C GLY A 23 -2.30 0.91 18.89
N LEU A 24 -2.70 -0.02 19.78
CA LEU A 24 -3.91 0.16 20.58
C LEU A 24 -3.83 1.38 21.49
N HIS A 25 -2.67 1.63 22.09
CA HIS A 25 -2.46 2.80 22.96
C HIS A 25 -2.39 4.10 22.15
N VAL A 26 -1.70 4.10 21.02
CA VAL A 26 -1.56 5.25 20.11
C VAL A 26 -2.94 5.68 19.58
N LEU A 27 -3.77 4.72 19.13
CA LEU A 27 -5.13 5.00 18.69
C LEU A 27 -6.01 5.53 19.83
N ALA A 28 -5.89 4.97 21.05
CA ALA A 28 -6.64 5.43 22.20
C ALA A 28 -6.27 6.84 22.63
N ARG A 29 -5.00 7.22 22.48
CA ARG A 29 -4.49 8.58 22.78
C ARG A 29 -4.79 9.59 21.67
N GLY A 30 -5.20 9.16 20.47
CA GLY A 30 -5.43 10.01 19.31
C GLY A 30 -4.16 10.61 18.69
N VAL A 31 -3.02 9.96 18.85
CA VAL A 31 -1.70 10.43 18.36
C VAL A 31 -1.16 9.52 17.25
N ILE A 32 -1.92 9.38 16.18
CA ILE A 32 -1.71 8.36 15.13
C ILE A 32 -0.33 8.50 14.45
N PHE A 33 0.16 9.72 14.25
CA PHE A 33 1.42 9.99 13.53
C PHE A 33 2.67 9.97 14.41
N VAL A 34 2.57 9.58 15.67
CA VAL A 34 3.71 9.57 16.61
C VAL A 34 4.84 8.64 16.15
N ASP A 35 4.50 7.51 15.55
CA ASP A 35 5.46 6.55 14.99
C ASP A 35 6.27 7.16 13.85
N LEU A 36 5.58 7.76 12.87
CA LEU A 36 6.22 8.44 11.75
C LEU A 36 7.14 9.59 12.22
N ALA A 37 6.70 10.34 13.23
CA ALA A 37 7.50 11.41 13.78
C ALA A 37 8.76 10.87 14.49
N LEU A 38 8.64 9.86 15.34
CA LEU A 38 9.79 9.23 15.99
C LEU A 38 10.74 8.59 14.97
N ALA A 39 10.20 7.94 13.93
CA ALA A 39 11.00 7.39 12.84
C ALA A 39 11.80 8.47 12.08
N GLN A 40 11.19 9.63 11.81
CA GLN A 40 11.89 10.74 11.16
C GLN A 40 12.95 11.39 12.08
N VAL A 41 12.64 11.53 13.36
CA VAL A 41 13.63 12.00 14.34
C VAL A 41 14.80 11.02 14.45
N ALA A 42 14.55 9.70 14.48
CA ALA A 42 15.58 8.68 14.45
C ALA A 42 16.41 8.74 13.16
N ALA A 43 15.76 8.90 12.00
CA ALA A 43 16.42 9.05 10.70
C ALA A 43 17.31 10.31 10.66
N LEU A 44 16.86 11.41 11.23
CA LEU A 44 17.68 12.62 11.39
C LEU A 44 18.92 12.30 12.24
N GLY A 45 18.79 11.55 13.33
CA GLY A 45 19.92 11.08 14.14
C GLY A 45 20.93 10.25 13.33
N ILE A 46 20.45 9.30 12.49
CA ILE A 46 21.31 8.54 11.58
C ILE A 46 22.04 9.47 10.61
N THR A 47 21.32 10.44 10.04
CA THR A 47 21.90 11.42 9.12
C THR A 47 23.01 12.25 9.78
N VAL A 48 22.80 12.65 11.03
CA VAL A 48 23.85 13.36 11.82
C VAL A 48 25.05 12.43 12.02
N ALA A 49 24.86 11.15 12.32
CA ALA A 49 25.96 10.20 12.44
C ALA A 49 26.77 10.07 11.13
N ILE A 50 26.08 10.05 9.96
CA ILE A 50 26.74 10.02 8.64
C ILE A 50 27.59 11.27 8.43
N LEU A 51 27.12 12.45 8.80
CA LEU A 51 27.89 13.70 8.69
C LEU A 51 29.16 13.69 9.55
N TYR A 52 29.16 12.90 10.66
CA TYR A 52 30.35 12.67 11.48
C TYR A 52 31.22 11.49 10.97
N GLY A 53 30.90 10.93 9.80
CA GLY A 53 31.70 9.87 9.16
C GLY A 53 31.35 8.44 9.61
N HIS A 54 30.26 8.25 10.32
CA HIS A 54 29.82 6.90 10.74
C HIS A 54 28.96 6.25 9.64
N PRO A 55 29.23 4.98 9.28
CA PRO A 55 28.38 4.25 8.33
C PRO A 55 26.92 4.11 8.84
N VAL A 56 25.95 4.06 7.92
CA VAL A 56 24.50 3.96 8.26
C VAL A 56 24.16 2.78 9.17
N GLN A 57 24.82 1.64 8.95
CA GLN A 57 24.57 0.40 9.70
C GLN A 57 25.48 0.23 10.92
N SER A 58 26.26 1.25 11.31
CA SER A 58 27.16 1.19 12.45
C SER A 58 26.38 1.24 13.79
N GLU A 59 26.99 0.75 14.86
CA GLU A 59 26.46 0.92 16.22
C GLU A 59 26.35 2.41 16.60
N ALA A 60 27.31 3.22 16.19
CA ALA A 60 27.28 4.66 16.42
C ALA A 60 26.00 5.27 15.82
N ALA A 61 25.68 4.98 14.56
CA ALA A 61 24.45 5.47 13.91
C ALA A 61 23.17 5.04 14.66
N TYR A 62 23.16 3.82 15.21
CA TYR A 62 22.04 3.35 16.06
C TYR A 62 21.90 4.18 17.35
N TRP A 63 23.00 4.47 18.03
CA TRP A 63 22.98 5.28 19.26
C TRP A 63 22.58 6.74 18.99
N TYR A 64 23.02 7.32 17.87
CA TYR A 64 22.54 8.65 17.43
C TYR A 64 21.03 8.61 17.16
N ALA A 65 20.54 7.62 16.42
CA ALA A 65 19.12 7.45 16.16
C ALA A 65 18.31 7.36 17.46
N LEU A 66 18.77 6.56 18.39
CA LEU A 66 18.13 6.35 19.68
C LEU A 66 18.13 7.61 20.56
N ALA A 67 19.24 8.34 20.60
CA ALA A 67 19.34 9.58 21.35
C ALA A 67 18.37 10.64 20.81
N PHE A 68 18.31 10.79 19.48
CA PHE A 68 17.37 11.71 18.84
C PHE A 68 15.91 11.28 19.07
N ALA A 69 15.57 10.01 18.85
CA ALA A 69 14.24 9.47 19.11
C ALA A 69 13.82 9.59 20.58
N GLY A 70 14.76 9.38 21.51
CA GLY A 70 14.56 9.59 22.95
C GLY A 70 14.25 11.06 23.28
N GLY A 71 14.96 12.00 22.65
CA GLY A 71 14.66 13.42 22.75
C GLY A 71 13.27 13.78 22.21
N GLY A 72 12.87 13.21 21.06
CA GLY A 72 11.53 13.34 20.49
C GLY A 72 10.45 12.75 21.40
N ALA A 73 10.69 11.58 21.98
CA ALA A 73 9.80 10.94 22.94
C ALA A 73 9.58 11.78 24.20
N LEU A 74 10.65 12.37 24.73
CA LEU A 74 10.57 13.27 25.87
C LEU A 74 9.77 14.53 25.51
N LEU A 75 9.99 15.10 24.33
CA LEU A 75 9.23 16.25 23.84
C LEU A 75 7.73 15.93 23.75
N PHE A 76 7.35 14.74 23.26
CA PHE A 76 5.95 14.34 23.20
C PHE A 76 5.33 14.12 24.57
N ALA A 77 6.08 13.57 25.54
CA ALA A 77 5.62 13.45 26.90
C ALA A 77 5.40 14.84 27.56
N LEU A 78 6.30 15.79 27.29
CA LEU A 78 6.19 17.17 27.77
C LEU A 78 5.04 17.95 27.11
N ALA A 79 4.67 17.63 25.88
CA ALA A 79 3.59 18.32 25.17
C ALA A 79 2.18 17.96 25.69
N ARG A 80 1.98 16.81 26.29
CA ARG A 80 0.66 16.32 26.73
C ARG A 80 -0.05 17.24 27.75
N PRO A 81 0.58 17.80 28.77
CA PRO A 81 -0.07 18.71 29.72
C PRO A 81 -0.67 19.96 29.07
N TYR A 82 -0.20 20.34 27.88
CA TYR A 82 -0.65 21.51 27.14
C TYR A 82 -1.72 21.20 26.08
N GLU A 83 -2.31 19.99 26.10
CA GLU A 83 -3.29 19.52 25.10
C GLU A 83 -4.54 20.42 25.03
N SER A 84 -4.91 21.09 26.12
CA SER A 84 -5.98 22.08 26.12
C SER A 84 -5.70 23.33 25.26
N SER A 85 -4.43 23.66 25.06
CA SER A 85 -4.00 24.83 24.29
C SER A 85 -3.54 24.45 22.87
N MET A 86 -2.89 23.31 22.71
CA MET A 86 -2.44 22.80 21.42
C MET A 86 -2.54 21.26 21.41
N ARG A 87 -3.28 20.72 20.46
CA ARG A 87 -3.43 19.26 20.34
C ARG A 87 -2.07 18.60 20.19
N GLN A 88 -1.81 17.55 20.95
CA GLN A 88 -0.54 16.80 20.93
C GLN A 88 -0.20 16.31 19.52
N GLU A 89 -1.20 15.92 18.72
CA GLU A 89 -1.05 15.53 17.31
C GLU A 89 -0.42 16.64 16.44
N ALA A 90 -0.73 17.91 16.72
CA ALA A 90 -0.13 19.05 16.01
C ALA A 90 1.37 19.19 16.32
N VAL A 91 1.76 19.00 17.58
CA VAL A 91 3.19 19.00 17.98
C VAL A 91 3.93 17.85 17.26
N ILE A 92 3.34 16.67 17.24
CA ILE A 92 3.89 15.49 16.56
C ILE A 92 4.07 15.78 15.07
N GLY A 93 3.06 16.38 14.42
CA GLY A 93 3.12 16.73 13.00
C GLY A 93 4.21 17.76 12.68
N ILE A 94 4.38 18.78 13.54
CA ILE A 94 5.46 19.77 13.41
C ILE A 94 6.83 19.10 13.54
N VAL A 95 7.02 18.27 14.57
CA VAL A 95 8.28 17.55 14.80
C VAL A 95 8.60 16.65 13.61
N TYR A 96 7.60 15.94 13.07
CA TYR A 96 7.75 15.13 11.83
C TYR A 96 8.25 15.99 10.67
N ALA A 97 7.57 17.10 10.36
CA ALA A 97 7.89 17.93 9.22
C ALA A 97 9.29 18.58 9.36
N VAL A 98 9.60 19.09 10.55
CA VAL A 98 10.91 19.70 10.84
C VAL A 98 12.03 18.65 10.74
N SER A 99 11.85 17.49 11.35
CA SER A 99 12.87 16.41 11.29
C SER A 99 13.09 15.90 9.88
N ALA A 100 12.03 15.76 9.08
CA ALA A 100 12.12 15.37 7.66
C ALA A 100 12.88 16.45 6.86
N ALA A 101 12.55 17.72 7.04
CA ALA A 101 13.22 18.83 6.35
C ALA A 101 14.70 18.92 6.71
N LEU A 102 15.04 18.84 8.01
CA LEU A 102 16.43 18.82 8.47
C LEU A 102 17.19 17.60 7.94
N GLY A 103 16.54 16.43 7.88
CA GLY A 103 17.11 15.23 7.29
C GLY A 103 17.47 15.42 5.82
N VAL A 104 16.57 16.00 5.02
CA VAL A 104 16.84 16.31 3.59
C VAL A 104 17.99 17.30 3.46
N LEU A 105 18.00 18.39 4.23
CA LEU A 105 19.08 19.40 4.19
C LEU A 105 20.43 18.82 4.59
N ALA A 106 20.47 17.92 5.54
CA ALA A 106 21.69 17.25 5.98
C ALA A 106 22.18 16.23 4.94
N LEU A 107 21.27 15.46 4.33
CA LEU A 107 21.61 14.47 3.30
C LEU A 107 22.04 15.08 1.96
N ASP A 108 21.63 16.32 1.66
CA ASP A 108 22.12 17.06 0.49
C ASP A 108 23.66 17.22 0.50
N ARG A 109 24.25 17.18 1.67
CA ARG A 109 25.72 17.25 1.87
C ARG A 109 26.39 15.88 2.03
N ALA A 110 25.62 14.80 2.04
CA ALA A 110 26.14 13.44 2.21
C ALA A 110 26.25 12.70 0.87
N PRO A 111 27.34 11.95 0.61
CA PRO A 111 27.41 11.07 -0.56
C PRO A 111 26.26 10.07 -0.56
N GLN A 112 25.58 9.87 -1.70
CA GLN A 112 24.48 8.91 -1.87
C GLN A 112 23.25 9.13 -0.96
N GLY A 113 22.97 10.36 -0.54
CA GLY A 113 21.87 10.67 0.38
C GLY A 113 20.49 10.14 -0.05
N ALA A 114 20.15 10.18 -1.35
CA ALA A 114 18.89 9.67 -1.88
C ALA A 114 18.72 8.15 -1.68
N GLU A 115 19.78 7.36 -1.82
CA GLU A 115 19.72 5.90 -1.62
C GLU A 115 19.53 5.57 -0.13
N HIS A 116 20.12 6.35 0.78
CA HIS A 116 19.91 6.19 2.21
C HIS A 116 18.46 6.47 2.62
N ILE A 117 17.81 7.49 2.06
CA ILE A 117 16.38 7.76 2.29
C ILE A 117 15.53 6.56 1.84
N LYS A 118 15.80 6.03 0.66
CA LYS A 118 15.08 4.88 0.11
C LYS A 118 15.22 3.63 1.00
N GLN A 119 16.42 3.34 1.49
CA GLN A 119 16.66 2.22 2.41
C GLN A 119 15.91 2.39 3.73
N LEU A 120 15.90 3.58 4.32
CA LEU A 120 15.15 3.86 5.55
C LEU A 120 13.63 3.72 5.38
N LEU A 121 13.09 4.08 4.22
CA LEU A 121 11.66 3.97 3.95
C LEU A 121 11.20 2.53 3.72
N ILE A 122 11.96 1.77 2.90
CA ILE A 122 11.56 0.42 2.45
C ILE A 122 12.02 -0.66 3.43
N GLY A 123 13.18 -0.48 4.08
CA GLY A 123 13.80 -1.47 4.94
C GLY A 123 14.37 -2.66 4.15
N SER A 124 14.82 -3.67 4.89
CA SER A 124 15.46 -4.89 4.35
C SER A 124 14.98 -6.17 5.06
N ILE A 125 13.69 -6.27 5.37
CA ILE A 125 13.14 -7.38 6.15
C ILE A 125 13.42 -8.77 5.52
N LEU A 126 13.59 -8.85 4.20
CA LEU A 126 13.92 -10.09 3.51
C LEU A 126 15.31 -10.64 3.87
N THR A 127 16.25 -9.74 4.14
CA THR A 127 17.65 -10.08 4.42
C THR A 127 17.98 -10.16 5.91
N VAL A 128 16.95 -10.14 6.76
CA VAL A 128 17.11 -10.20 8.23
C VAL A 128 17.79 -11.50 8.65
N THR A 129 18.78 -11.37 9.53
CA THR A 129 19.54 -12.50 10.05
C THR A 129 18.89 -13.11 11.32
N PRO A 130 19.18 -14.39 11.64
CA PRO A 130 18.72 -15.02 12.89
C PRO A 130 19.12 -14.22 14.13
N GLN A 131 20.33 -13.64 14.13
CA GLN A 131 20.87 -12.84 15.23
C GLN A 131 20.07 -11.55 15.42
N GLU A 132 19.73 -10.86 14.34
CA GLU A 132 18.91 -9.65 14.39
C GLU A 132 17.50 -9.93 14.90
N VAL A 133 16.87 -11.02 14.43
CA VAL A 133 15.55 -11.46 14.93
C VAL A 133 15.62 -11.82 16.40
N GLY A 134 16.66 -12.53 16.82
CA GLY A 134 16.88 -12.90 18.23
C GLY A 134 17.07 -11.67 19.12
N ALA A 135 17.90 -10.72 18.70
CA ALA A 135 18.13 -9.47 19.43
C ALA A 135 16.84 -8.64 19.54
N LEU A 136 16.08 -8.54 18.43
CA LEU A 136 14.80 -7.83 18.40
C LEU A 136 13.78 -8.51 19.32
N ALA A 137 13.68 -9.83 19.28
CA ALA A 137 12.78 -10.60 20.14
C ALA A 137 13.13 -10.46 21.61
N ALA A 138 14.42 -10.45 21.96
CA ALA A 138 14.90 -10.24 23.33
C ALA A 138 14.54 -8.82 23.83
N LEU A 139 14.81 -7.79 23.02
CA LEU A 139 14.47 -6.40 23.34
C LEU A 139 12.96 -6.24 23.55
N TYR A 140 12.17 -6.75 22.61
CA TYR A 140 10.70 -6.63 22.69
C TYR A 140 10.10 -7.50 23.76
N GLY A 141 10.71 -8.66 24.05
CA GLY A 141 10.34 -9.49 25.20
C GLY A 141 10.53 -8.76 26.52
N LEU A 142 11.67 -8.06 26.68
CA LEU A 142 11.96 -7.26 27.88
C LEU A 142 10.97 -6.09 28.03
N ILE A 143 10.77 -5.29 26.95
CA ILE A 143 9.84 -4.17 26.97
C ILE A 143 8.41 -4.69 27.19
N GLY A 144 8.02 -5.78 26.52
CA GLY A 144 6.71 -6.41 26.65
C GLY A 144 6.45 -6.92 28.07
N ALA A 145 7.45 -7.54 28.70
CA ALA A 145 7.36 -7.97 30.10
C ALA A 145 7.18 -6.77 31.05
N ALA A 146 7.96 -5.69 30.86
CA ALA A 146 7.81 -4.47 31.65
C ALA A 146 6.41 -3.88 31.46
N HIS A 147 5.93 -3.75 30.21
CA HIS A 147 4.59 -3.26 29.91
C HIS A 147 3.47 -4.19 30.43
N TRP A 148 3.70 -5.50 30.47
CA TRP A 148 2.75 -6.44 31.05
C TRP A 148 2.63 -6.28 32.56
N VAL A 149 3.72 -6.09 33.26
CA VAL A 149 3.73 -5.79 34.71
C VAL A 149 3.02 -4.47 34.98
N LEU A 150 3.34 -3.45 34.18
CA LEU A 150 2.82 -2.08 34.32
C LEU A 150 1.53 -1.83 33.51
N ARG A 151 0.85 -2.87 33.01
CA ARG A 151 -0.30 -2.75 32.09
C ARG A 151 -1.46 -1.94 32.65
N ARG A 152 -1.73 -2.03 33.97
CA ARG A 152 -2.89 -1.31 34.56
C ARG A 152 -2.74 0.21 34.42
N PRO A 153 -1.68 0.87 34.95
CA PRO A 153 -1.52 2.30 34.78
C PRO A 153 -1.37 2.71 33.30
N LEU A 154 -0.67 1.92 32.47
CA LEU A 154 -0.51 2.23 31.05
C LEU A 154 -1.87 2.23 30.31
N ILE A 155 -2.75 1.25 30.59
CA ILE A 155 -4.09 1.23 30.01
C ILE A 155 -4.92 2.40 30.54
N GLU A 156 -4.94 2.68 31.85
CA GLU A 156 -5.68 3.79 32.43
C GLU A 156 -5.24 5.13 31.81
N VAL A 157 -3.94 5.39 31.72
CA VAL A 157 -3.39 6.63 31.13
C VAL A 157 -3.74 6.80 29.64
N SER A 158 -3.91 5.70 28.91
CA SER A 158 -4.20 5.77 27.47
C SER A 158 -5.70 5.75 27.15
N PHE A 159 -6.49 4.95 27.87
CA PHE A 159 -7.90 4.72 27.55
C PHE A 159 -8.89 5.48 28.45
N ASP A 160 -8.45 5.92 29.64
CA ASP A 160 -9.26 6.70 30.58
C ASP A 160 -8.41 7.80 31.28
N PRO A 161 -8.07 8.89 30.54
CA PRO A 161 -7.21 9.95 31.07
C PRO A 161 -7.77 10.63 32.34
N LEU A 162 -9.10 10.70 32.51
CA LEU A 162 -9.73 11.29 33.69
C LEU A 162 -9.49 10.43 34.92
N LEU A 163 -9.70 9.12 34.79
CA LEU A 163 -9.43 8.17 35.86
C LEU A 163 -7.94 8.15 36.22
N ALA A 164 -7.09 8.19 35.18
CA ALA A 164 -5.64 8.23 35.38
C ALA A 164 -5.18 9.46 36.14
N GLY A 165 -5.70 10.66 35.82
CA GLY A 165 -5.42 11.90 36.52
C GLY A 165 -5.85 11.88 37.99
N ALA A 166 -6.98 11.21 38.30
CA ALA A 166 -7.46 11.04 39.68
C ALA A 166 -6.64 10.01 40.49
N ARG A 167 -6.10 8.97 39.84
CA ARG A 167 -5.50 7.81 40.51
C ARG A 167 -3.98 7.87 40.54
N HIS A 168 -3.35 8.45 39.54
CA HIS A 168 -1.90 8.50 39.39
C HIS A 168 -1.34 9.89 39.60
N ARG A 169 -0.57 10.07 40.67
CA ARG A 169 0.05 11.35 41.04
C ARG A 169 1.04 11.89 39.99
N HIS A 170 1.62 10.99 39.17
CA HIS A 170 2.67 11.32 38.21
C HIS A 170 2.36 10.77 36.82
N VAL A 171 1.26 11.21 36.18
CA VAL A 171 0.88 10.79 34.82
C VAL A 171 2.01 11.04 33.82
N PHE A 172 2.77 12.12 33.98
CA PHE A 172 3.93 12.45 33.15
C PHE A 172 4.98 11.31 33.10
N LEU A 173 5.27 10.66 34.24
CA LEU A 173 6.23 9.54 34.25
C LEU A 173 5.74 8.34 33.43
N TRP A 174 4.43 8.10 33.40
CA TRP A 174 3.83 7.04 32.57
C TRP A 174 3.92 7.40 31.10
N ASP A 175 3.80 8.67 30.74
CA ASP A 175 4.00 9.13 29.37
C ASP A 175 5.47 9.04 28.95
N VAL A 176 6.41 9.43 29.80
CA VAL A 176 7.86 9.27 29.54
C VAL A 176 8.20 7.79 29.34
N LEU A 177 7.67 6.89 30.19
CA LEU A 177 7.87 5.45 30.04
C LEU A 177 7.30 4.95 28.71
N PHE A 178 6.06 5.37 28.37
CA PHE A 178 5.39 4.93 27.14
C PHE A 178 6.13 5.43 25.91
N TYR A 179 6.37 6.74 25.77
CA TYR A 179 7.02 7.30 24.59
C TYR A 179 8.50 6.92 24.51
N GLY A 180 9.20 6.77 25.66
CA GLY A 180 10.59 6.34 25.70
C GLY A 180 10.75 4.88 25.24
N SER A 181 9.93 3.96 25.78
CA SER A 181 9.94 2.57 25.31
C SER A 181 9.46 2.44 23.87
N PHE A 182 8.52 3.28 23.43
CA PHE A 182 8.08 3.33 22.06
C PHE A 182 9.18 3.82 21.11
N ALA A 183 9.95 4.82 21.48
CA ALA A 183 11.12 5.27 20.71
C ALA A 183 12.16 4.16 20.51
N LEU A 184 12.43 3.36 21.57
CA LEU A 184 13.28 2.17 21.47
C LEU A 184 12.75 1.17 20.45
N VAL A 185 11.45 0.87 20.51
CA VAL A 185 10.80 -0.08 19.60
C VAL A 185 10.83 0.43 18.16
N VAL A 186 10.45 1.69 17.92
CA VAL A 186 10.44 2.29 16.57
C VAL A 186 11.84 2.33 15.97
N THR A 187 12.84 2.82 16.72
CA THR A 187 14.22 2.91 16.23
C THR A 187 14.78 1.55 15.83
N SER A 188 14.51 0.52 16.62
CA SER A 188 14.97 -0.85 16.34
C SER A 188 14.22 -1.47 15.17
N SER A 189 12.91 -1.21 15.03
CA SER A 189 12.07 -1.74 13.96
C SER A 189 12.40 -1.15 12.61
N VAL A 190 12.53 0.19 12.56
CA VAL A 190 12.73 0.94 11.30
C VAL A 190 14.01 0.50 10.61
N ARG A 191 15.05 0.18 11.37
CA ARG A 191 16.33 -0.31 10.81
C ARG A 191 16.16 -1.63 10.05
N ILE A 192 15.25 -2.51 10.49
CA ILE A 192 15.02 -3.83 9.88
C ILE A 192 13.90 -3.79 8.83
N ALA A 193 12.78 -3.20 9.20
CA ALA A 193 11.55 -3.28 8.41
C ALA A 193 11.26 -2.02 7.57
N GLY A 194 11.93 -0.91 7.85
CA GLY A 194 11.64 0.40 7.24
C GLY A 194 10.41 1.08 7.82
N VAL A 195 10.32 2.39 7.62
CA VAL A 195 9.28 3.24 8.22
C VAL A 195 7.88 2.83 7.78
N LEU A 196 7.67 2.56 6.49
CA LEU A 196 6.35 2.26 5.94
C LEU A 196 5.76 0.96 6.49
N LEU A 197 6.59 -0.07 6.63
CA LEU A 197 6.15 -1.36 7.12
C LEU A 197 5.89 -1.31 8.63
N VAL A 198 6.75 -0.63 9.40
CA VAL A 198 6.58 -0.43 10.84
C VAL A 198 5.28 0.30 11.15
N PHE A 199 4.99 1.40 10.46
CA PHE A 199 3.73 2.13 10.58
C PHE A 199 2.51 1.24 10.28
N SER A 200 2.62 0.39 9.25
CA SER A 200 1.54 -0.53 8.90
C SER A 200 1.27 -1.56 9.99
N TYR A 201 2.31 -2.13 10.62
CA TYR A 201 2.18 -3.04 11.76
C TYR A 201 1.57 -2.39 13.00
N LEU A 202 1.86 -1.10 13.20
CA LEU A 202 1.34 -0.36 14.33
C LEU A 202 -0.16 -0.07 14.18
N ILE A 203 -0.54 0.54 13.06
CA ILE A 203 -1.86 1.14 12.91
C ILE A 203 -2.90 0.15 12.41
N VAL A 204 -2.60 -0.61 11.34
CA VAL A 204 -3.64 -1.38 10.65
C VAL A 204 -4.24 -2.49 11.50
N PRO A 205 -3.45 -3.38 12.14
CA PRO A 205 -4.02 -4.44 12.98
C PRO A 205 -4.80 -3.88 14.17
N ALA A 206 -4.29 -2.82 14.80
CA ALA A 206 -4.93 -2.20 15.95
C ALA A 206 -6.25 -1.50 15.58
N ALA A 207 -6.27 -0.78 14.44
CA ALA A 207 -7.46 -0.09 13.94
C ALA A 207 -8.56 -1.08 13.56
N ILE A 208 -8.23 -2.13 12.79
CA ILE A 208 -9.19 -3.16 12.41
C ILE A 208 -9.70 -3.90 13.66
N ALA A 209 -8.82 -4.30 14.58
CA ALA A 209 -9.21 -4.96 15.82
C ALA A 209 -10.17 -4.12 16.67
N GLY A 210 -10.00 -2.79 16.66
CA GLY A 210 -10.91 -1.84 17.32
C GLY A 210 -12.34 -1.90 16.82
N LEU A 211 -12.57 -2.29 15.54
CA LEU A 211 -13.90 -2.43 14.94
C LEU A 211 -14.61 -3.74 15.35
N PHE A 212 -13.84 -4.80 15.66
CA PHE A 212 -14.38 -6.15 15.90
C PHE A 212 -14.38 -6.58 17.37
N ALA A 213 -13.58 -5.94 18.23
CA ALA A 213 -13.48 -6.30 19.64
C ALA A 213 -13.65 -5.09 20.56
N ALA A 214 -14.41 -5.26 21.63
CA ALA A 214 -14.64 -4.18 22.62
C ALA A 214 -13.54 -4.14 23.69
N ARG A 215 -13.06 -5.32 24.16
CA ARG A 215 -12.09 -5.42 25.25
C ARG A 215 -10.66 -5.35 24.72
N VAL A 216 -9.74 -4.68 25.44
CA VAL A 216 -8.33 -4.54 25.07
C VAL A 216 -7.66 -5.89 24.77
N ARG A 217 -7.91 -6.92 25.59
CA ARG A 217 -7.38 -8.28 25.34
C ARG A 217 -7.86 -8.86 24.01
N GLY A 218 -9.16 -8.71 23.70
CA GLY A 218 -9.73 -9.19 22.44
C GLY A 218 -9.15 -8.44 21.25
N ARG A 219 -8.98 -7.11 21.37
CA ARG A 219 -8.33 -6.29 20.34
C ARG A 219 -6.90 -6.75 20.09
N LEU A 220 -6.13 -7.01 21.15
CA LEU A 220 -4.74 -7.43 21.04
C LEU A 220 -4.61 -8.80 20.35
N LEU A 221 -5.39 -9.79 20.78
CA LEU A 221 -5.39 -11.12 20.17
C LEU A 221 -5.79 -11.07 18.68
N PHE A 222 -6.83 -10.29 18.37
CA PHE A 222 -7.26 -10.11 16.98
C PHE A 222 -6.18 -9.41 16.14
N ALA A 223 -5.55 -8.35 16.68
CA ALA A 223 -4.48 -7.63 16.00
C ALA A 223 -3.26 -8.53 15.74
N TRP A 224 -2.89 -9.39 16.70
CA TRP A 224 -1.81 -10.36 16.53
C TRP A 224 -2.11 -11.38 15.43
N ALA A 225 -3.32 -11.97 15.47
CA ALA A 225 -3.73 -12.94 14.47
C ALA A 225 -3.79 -12.31 13.06
N LEU A 226 -4.35 -11.11 12.95
CA LEU A 226 -4.45 -10.38 11.69
C LEU A 226 -3.07 -9.99 11.16
N GLY A 227 -2.21 -9.43 12.00
CA GLY A 227 -0.86 -9.04 11.60
C GLY A 227 -0.02 -10.23 11.15
N ALA A 228 -0.11 -11.38 11.85
CA ALA A 228 0.54 -12.62 11.46
C ALA A 228 0.04 -13.13 10.08
N ALA A 229 -1.28 -13.15 9.89
CA ALA A 229 -1.90 -13.60 8.64
C ALA A 229 -1.51 -12.70 7.45
N LEU A 230 -1.53 -11.37 7.65
CA LEU A 230 -1.18 -10.41 6.59
C LEU A 230 0.33 -10.41 6.30
N SER A 231 1.17 -10.64 7.30
CA SER A 231 2.61 -10.87 7.09
C SER A 231 2.87 -12.09 6.21
N ALA A 232 2.20 -13.20 6.52
CA ALA A 232 2.29 -14.43 5.71
C ALA A 232 1.79 -14.19 4.27
N ALA A 233 0.65 -13.51 4.11
CA ALA A 233 0.07 -13.21 2.81
C ALA A 233 0.98 -12.27 1.99
N GLY A 234 1.54 -11.23 2.60
CA GLY A 234 2.45 -10.30 1.93
C GLY A 234 3.78 -10.95 1.54
N LEU A 235 4.35 -11.82 2.41
CA LEU A 235 5.54 -12.61 2.09
C LEU A 235 5.28 -13.61 0.94
N TYR A 236 4.14 -14.26 0.95
CA TYR A 236 3.73 -15.15 -0.13
C TYR A 236 3.57 -14.40 -1.47
N ALA A 237 2.92 -13.24 -1.44
CA ALA A 237 2.77 -12.37 -2.61
C ALA A 237 4.13 -11.88 -3.14
N SER A 238 5.02 -11.45 -2.24
CA SER A 238 6.40 -11.05 -2.57
C SER A 238 7.14 -12.17 -3.30
N TRP A 239 7.04 -13.38 -2.80
CA TRP A 239 7.67 -14.56 -3.40
C TRP A 239 7.11 -14.92 -4.77
N THR A 240 5.77 -14.96 -4.89
CA THR A 240 5.10 -15.44 -6.13
C THR A 240 5.19 -14.46 -7.28
N TRP A 241 5.24 -13.15 -6.97
CA TRP A 241 5.24 -12.07 -7.98
C TRP A 241 6.56 -11.30 -8.06
N ASP A 242 7.61 -11.79 -7.40
CA ASP A 242 8.94 -11.15 -7.34
C ASP A 242 8.86 -9.66 -6.95
N LEU A 243 8.08 -9.36 -5.91
CA LEU A 243 7.87 -8.00 -5.42
C LEU A 243 8.79 -7.68 -4.24
N PRO A 244 9.17 -6.40 -4.04
CA PRO A 244 9.86 -5.97 -2.82
C PRO A 244 9.05 -6.32 -1.57
N THR A 245 9.66 -7.05 -0.63
CA THR A 245 8.95 -7.71 0.47
C THR A 245 8.24 -6.73 1.42
N GLY A 246 8.91 -5.64 1.83
CA GLY A 246 8.28 -4.60 2.67
C GLY A 246 7.03 -4.02 2.03
N PRO A 247 7.10 -3.44 0.83
CA PRO A 247 5.95 -2.94 0.09
C PRO A 247 4.84 -3.98 -0.14
N ALA A 248 5.18 -5.25 -0.40
CA ALA A 248 4.19 -6.31 -0.59
C ALA A 248 3.37 -6.58 0.69
N ILE A 249 4.03 -6.59 1.86
CA ILE A 249 3.33 -6.71 3.15
C ILE A 249 2.46 -5.47 3.41
N VAL A 250 2.96 -4.27 3.17
CA VAL A 250 2.18 -3.01 3.30
C VAL A 250 0.95 -3.04 2.40
N ALA A 251 1.08 -3.52 1.16
CA ALA A 251 -0.04 -3.68 0.23
C ALA A 251 -1.09 -4.68 0.76
N ALA A 252 -0.65 -5.80 1.38
CA ALA A 252 -1.56 -6.75 2.02
C ALA A 252 -2.34 -6.10 3.18
N PHE A 253 -1.70 -5.27 4.01
CA PHE A 253 -2.36 -4.48 5.05
C PHE A 253 -3.37 -3.48 4.47
N GLY A 254 -2.99 -2.79 3.39
CA GLY A 254 -3.87 -1.86 2.66
C GLY A 254 -5.10 -2.56 2.08
N ALA A 255 -4.89 -3.72 1.44
CA ALA A 255 -5.98 -4.53 0.88
C ALA A 255 -6.95 -5.01 1.97
N ALA A 256 -6.44 -5.49 3.12
CA ALA A 256 -7.26 -5.89 4.25
C ALA A 256 -8.09 -4.71 4.78
N THR A 257 -7.48 -3.52 4.91
CA THR A 257 -8.19 -2.29 5.33
C THR A 257 -9.30 -1.93 4.35
N ALA A 258 -9.02 -1.98 3.04
CA ALA A 258 -10.00 -1.72 2.00
C ALA A 258 -11.16 -2.72 2.03
N LEU A 259 -10.89 -4.02 2.21
CA LEU A 259 -11.90 -5.06 2.33
C LEU A 259 -12.81 -4.85 3.55
N VAL A 260 -12.22 -4.50 4.70
CA VAL A 260 -13.00 -4.19 5.91
C VAL A 260 -13.86 -2.94 5.69
N ALA A 261 -13.30 -1.87 5.13
CA ALA A 261 -14.04 -0.64 4.82
C ALA A 261 -15.20 -0.89 3.85
N LEU A 262 -14.97 -1.67 2.79
CA LEU A 262 -15.99 -2.11 1.85
C LEU A 262 -17.09 -2.92 2.57
N GLY A 263 -16.72 -3.86 3.42
CA GLY A 263 -17.69 -4.66 4.20
C GLY A 263 -18.61 -3.79 5.08
N PHE A 264 -18.05 -2.75 5.73
CA PHE A 264 -18.85 -1.79 6.49
C PHE A 264 -19.69 -0.88 5.59
N ALA A 265 -19.13 -0.44 4.44
CA ALA A 265 -19.87 0.33 3.45
C ALA A 265 -21.06 -0.47 2.90
N PHE A 266 -20.86 -1.74 2.53
CA PHE A 266 -21.96 -2.62 2.09
C PHE A 266 -23.08 -2.77 3.10
N LYS A 267 -22.74 -2.82 4.41
CA LYS A 267 -23.77 -2.88 5.48
C LYS A 267 -24.57 -1.58 5.63
N ARG A 268 -24.02 -0.43 5.24
CA ARG A 268 -24.67 0.89 5.37
C ARG A 268 -25.34 1.35 4.09
N LEU A 269 -24.93 0.82 2.94
CA LEU A 269 -25.45 1.23 1.65
C LEU A 269 -26.80 0.53 1.39
N SER A 270 -27.82 1.32 1.10
CA SER A 270 -29.12 0.81 0.69
C SER A 270 -29.05 0.19 -0.72
N VAL A 271 -29.93 -0.77 -1.01
CA VAL A 271 -30.09 -1.33 -2.36
C VAL A 271 -30.30 -0.23 -3.42
N LEU A 272 -30.93 0.87 -3.02
CA LEU A 272 -31.11 2.04 -3.87
C LEU A 272 -29.78 2.70 -4.26
N TRP A 273 -28.82 2.73 -3.37
CA TRP A 273 -27.49 3.29 -3.68
C TRP A 273 -26.75 2.44 -4.73
N PHE A 274 -26.78 1.12 -4.57
CA PHE A 274 -26.21 0.20 -5.56
C PHE A 274 -26.87 0.33 -6.92
N ALA A 275 -28.18 0.42 -6.93
CA ALA A 275 -28.94 0.63 -8.16
C ALA A 275 -28.55 1.97 -8.83
N ARG A 276 -28.39 3.06 -8.06
CA ARG A 276 -27.93 4.35 -8.59
C ARG A 276 -26.53 4.26 -9.17
N MET A 277 -25.59 3.66 -8.44
CA MET A 277 -24.21 3.46 -8.93
C MET A 277 -24.19 2.62 -10.21
N PHE A 278 -24.95 1.53 -10.25
CA PHE A 278 -25.07 0.69 -11.45
C PHE A 278 -25.55 1.49 -12.66
N PHE A 279 -26.65 2.22 -12.53
CA PHE A 279 -27.18 3.04 -13.64
C PHE A 279 -26.27 4.21 -14.01
N MET A 280 -25.54 4.78 -13.04
CA MET A 280 -24.55 5.82 -13.30
C MET A 280 -23.35 5.27 -14.10
N VAL A 281 -22.82 4.11 -13.74
CA VAL A 281 -21.75 3.44 -14.48
C VAL A 281 -22.22 3.08 -15.89
N LEU A 282 -23.46 2.58 -16.03
CA LEU A 282 -24.06 2.26 -17.33
C LEU A 282 -24.19 3.50 -18.22
N ALA A 283 -24.68 4.62 -17.65
CA ALA A 283 -24.80 5.89 -18.36
C ALA A 283 -23.44 6.43 -18.78
N LEU A 284 -22.44 6.38 -17.87
CA LEU A 284 -21.10 6.85 -18.15
C LEU A 284 -20.42 6.00 -19.24
N ALA A 285 -20.52 4.68 -19.16
CA ALA A 285 -19.99 3.77 -20.18
C ALA A 285 -20.62 4.03 -21.55
N GLY A 286 -21.95 4.20 -21.59
CA GLY A 286 -22.68 4.56 -22.80
C GLY A 286 -22.28 5.94 -23.35
N LEU A 287 -22.11 6.93 -22.47
CA LEU A 287 -21.68 8.28 -22.85
C LEU A 287 -20.25 8.27 -23.42
N LEU A 288 -19.32 7.58 -22.76
CA LEU A 288 -17.94 7.48 -23.24
C LEU A 288 -17.87 6.82 -24.63
N LEU A 289 -18.61 5.72 -24.83
CA LEU A 289 -18.64 5.05 -26.11
C LEU A 289 -19.35 5.91 -27.18
N ALA A 290 -20.40 6.62 -26.81
CA ALA A 290 -21.12 7.50 -27.72
C ALA A 290 -20.34 8.77 -28.12
N ALA A 291 -19.63 9.39 -27.18
CA ALA A 291 -18.87 10.61 -27.42
C ALA A 291 -17.47 10.36 -28.00
N PHE A 292 -16.79 9.31 -27.53
CA PHE A 292 -15.40 9.01 -27.87
C PHE A 292 -15.23 7.55 -28.35
N PRO A 293 -15.88 7.15 -29.48
CA PRO A 293 -15.84 5.75 -29.94
C PRO A 293 -14.42 5.26 -30.29
N ARG A 294 -13.51 6.16 -30.69
CA ARG A 294 -12.12 5.86 -31.05
C ARG A 294 -11.17 5.87 -29.84
N GLY A 295 -11.64 6.35 -28.69
CA GLY A 295 -10.86 6.36 -27.45
C GLY A 295 -10.70 4.96 -26.88
N ASP A 296 -9.73 4.80 -25.99
CA ASP A 296 -9.54 3.56 -25.24
C ASP A 296 -10.74 3.31 -24.31
N GLN A 297 -11.33 2.12 -24.42
CA GLN A 297 -12.51 1.70 -23.66
C GLN A 297 -12.18 0.42 -22.90
N PRO A 298 -11.46 0.48 -21.75
CA PRO A 298 -10.94 -0.70 -21.05
C PRO A 298 -12.02 -1.72 -20.65
N TRP A 299 -13.23 -1.24 -20.30
CA TRP A 299 -14.34 -2.11 -19.95
C TRP A 299 -14.87 -2.91 -21.15
N LEU A 300 -14.89 -2.29 -22.36
CA LEU A 300 -15.33 -2.95 -23.59
C LEU A 300 -14.22 -3.87 -24.11
N ASP A 301 -12.94 -3.49 -23.96
CA ASP A 301 -11.80 -4.35 -24.27
C ASP A 301 -11.80 -5.62 -23.42
N ALA A 302 -12.08 -5.49 -22.12
CA ALA A 302 -12.21 -6.65 -21.23
C ALA A 302 -13.36 -7.57 -21.65
N LEU A 303 -14.50 -7.00 -22.03
CA LEU A 303 -15.64 -7.77 -22.52
C LEU A 303 -15.34 -8.47 -23.85
N GLU A 304 -14.71 -7.77 -24.80
CA GLU A 304 -14.32 -8.33 -26.10
C GLU A 304 -13.25 -9.42 -26.00
N ASN A 305 -12.37 -9.34 -25.00
CA ASN A 305 -11.38 -10.40 -24.73
C ASN A 305 -12.04 -11.68 -24.20
N VAL A 306 -13.10 -11.57 -23.38
CA VAL A 306 -13.86 -12.74 -22.89
C VAL A 306 -14.85 -13.25 -23.93
N ALA A 307 -15.47 -12.34 -24.69
CA ALA A 307 -16.49 -12.65 -25.71
C ALA A 307 -16.17 -11.95 -27.05
N PRO A 308 -15.25 -12.50 -27.86
CA PRO A 308 -14.84 -11.91 -29.14
C PRO A 308 -16.00 -11.66 -30.11
N ALA A 309 -17.06 -12.42 -30.00
CA ALA A 309 -18.28 -12.28 -30.81
C ALA A 309 -18.90 -10.87 -30.67
N VAL A 310 -18.70 -10.18 -29.55
CA VAL A 310 -19.19 -8.79 -29.33
C VAL A 310 -18.52 -7.82 -30.30
N GLN A 311 -17.24 -7.99 -30.60
CA GLN A 311 -16.54 -7.20 -31.61
C GLN A 311 -16.86 -7.67 -33.01
N GLU A 312 -16.85 -8.97 -33.24
CA GLU A 312 -17.07 -9.59 -34.56
C GLU A 312 -18.44 -9.27 -35.16
N ALA A 313 -19.48 -9.14 -34.31
CA ALA A 313 -20.82 -8.75 -34.74
C ALA A 313 -20.87 -7.39 -35.47
N PHE A 314 -19.91 -6.52 -35.19
CA PHE A 314 -19.82 -5.17 -35.75
C PHE A 314 -18.76 -5.03 -36.86
N LEU A 315 -18.15 -6.11 -37.29
CA LEU A 315 -17.22 -6.17 -38.42
C LEU A 315 -17.92 -6.72 -39.66
N THR A 316 -17.55 -6.22 -40.84
CA THR A 316 -17.96 -6.83 -42.10
C THR A 316 -17.29 -8.19 -42.33
N PRO A 317 -17.77 -9.04 -43.23
CA PRO A 317 -17.14 -10.31 -43.54
C PRO A 317 -15.65 -10.18 -43.87
N ASP A 318 -15.26 -9.22 -44.70
CA ASP A 318 -13.89 -8.95 -45.11
C ASP A 318 -13.02 -8.47 -43.93
N GLU A 319 -13.58 -7.61 -43.09
CA GLU A 319 -12.89 -7.12 -41.87
C GLU A 319 -12.67 -8.25 -40.86
N ARG A 320 -13.59 -9.24 -40.76
CA ARG A 320 -13.41 -10.43 -39.92
C ARG A 320 -12.31 -11.35 -40.47
N ALA A 321 -12.25 -11.54 -41.78
CA ALA A 321 -11.16 -12.29 -42.39
C ALA A 321 -9.81 -11.64 -42.11
N THR A 322 -9.67 -10.34 -42.43
CA THR A 322 -8.46 -9.55 -42.13
C THR A 322 -8.06 -9.63 -40.65
N ARG A 323 -9.03 -9.56 -39.73
CA ARG A 323 -8.76 -9.69 -38.29
C ARG A 323 -8.19 -11.05 -37.93
N ARG A 324 -8.71 -12.14 -38.51
CA ARG A 324 -8.20 -13.52 -38.27
C ARG A 324 -6.79 -13.66 -38.79
N ASP A 325 -6.57 -13.25 -40.02
CA ASP A 325 -5.26 -13.33 -40.67
C ASP A 325 -4.19 -12.56 -39.90
N SER A 326 -4.49 -11.31 -39.50
CA SER A 326 -3.58 -10.50 -38.68
C SER A 326 -3.37 -11.10 -37.28
N ALA A 327 -4.40 -11.68 -36.64
CA ALA A 327 -4.26 -12.32 -35.34
C ALA A 327 -3.39 -13.60 -35.40
N GLU A 328 -3.55 -14.39 -36.44
CA GLU A 328 -2.71 -15.58 -36.69
C GLU A 328 -1.25 -15.20 -37.00
N SER A 329 -1.04 -14.15 -37.82
CA SER A 329 0.27 -13.57 -38.11
C SER A 329 0.96 -13.09 -36.83
N ILE A 330 0.26 -12.35 -35.96
CA ILE A 330 0.76 -11.86 -34.67
C ILE A 330 1.14 -13.05 -33.75
N ALA A 331 0.29 -14.06 -33.66
CA ALA A 331 0.55 -15.22 -32.83
C ALA A 331 1.83 -15.96 -33.27
N ALA A 332 1.98 -16.19 -34.58
CA ALA A 332 3.16 -16.83 -35.17
C ALA A 332 4.42 -15.99 -34.97
N ALA A 333 4.34 -14.67 -35.29
CA ALA A 333 5.47 -13.76 -35.18
C ALA A 333 5.91 -13.54 -33.71
N SER A 334 4.98 -13.48 -32.76
CA SER A 334 5.30 -13.28 -31.35
C SER A 334 6.01 -14.50 -30.75
N ALA A 335 5.61 -15.71 -31.11
CA ALA A 335 6.26 -16.94 -30.68
C ALA A 335 7.69 -17.03 -31.22
N GLU A 336 7.89 -16.68 -32.50
CA GLU A 336 9.19 -16.64 -33.14
C GLU A 336 10.10 -15.59 -32.52
N LEU A 337 9.62 -14.34 -32.35
CA LEU A 337 10.36 -13.25 -31.72
C LEU A 337 10.78 -13.59 -30.30
N THR A 338 9.94 -14.24 -29.51
CA THR A 338 10.27 -14.66 -28.15
C THR A 338 11.46 -15.63 -28.15
N ARG A 339 11.48 -16.62 -29.07
CA ARG A 339 12.60 -17.55 -29.22
C ARG A 339 13.89 -16.86 -29.65
N LEU A 340 13.80 -15.98 -30.62
CA LEU A 340 14.96 -15.27 -31.15
C LEU A 340 15.52 -14.23 -30.17
N ARG A 341 14.70 -13.55 -29.40
CA ARG A 341 15.13 -12.66 -28.31
C ARG A 341 15.83 -13.44 -27.20
N ALA A 342 15.32 -14.62 -26.83
CA ALA A 342 16.01 -15.49 -25.89
C ALA A 342 17.40 -15.91 -26.42
N LEU A 343 17.51 -16.22 -27.70
CA LEU A 343 18.79 -16.54 -28.34
C LEU A 343 19.75 -15.32 -28.33
N GLU A 344 19.25 -14.12 -28.63
CA GLU A 344 20.05 -12.89 -28.57
C GLU A 344 20.57 -12.61 -27.15
N GLN A 345 19.72 -12.84 -26.13
CA GLN A 345 20.10 -12.74 -24.72
C GLN A 345 21.20 -13.76 -24.35
N ASP A 346 21.03 -15.02 -24.74
CA ASP A 346 22.02 -16.08 -24.49
C ASP A 346 23.39 -15.73 -25.09
N VAL A 347 23.41 -15.13 -26.29
CA VAL A 347 24.64 -14.68 -26.94
C VAL A 347 25.22 -13.45 -26.21
N ARG A 348 24.38 -12.52 -25.81
CA ARG A 348 24.81 -11.31 -25.09
C ARG A 348 25.41 -11.61 -23.71
N TRP A 349 24.90 -12.62 -23.02
CA TRP A 349 25.40 -13.07 -21.71
C TRP A 349 26.52 -14.10 -21.78
N GLY A 350 26.98 -14.43 -23.00
CA GLY A 350 28.10 -15.35 -23.22
C GLY A 350 27.78 -16.84 -23.04
N SER A 351 26.52 -17.20 -22.84
CA SER A 351 26.07 -18.60 -22.74
C SER A 351 26.09 -19.33 -24.10
N LYS A 352 26.05 -18.57 -25.21
CA LYS A 352 26.25 -19.10 -26.56
C LYS A 352 27.22 -18.22 -27.32
N GLN A 353 28.16 -18.84 -28.06
CA GLN A 353 29.07 -18.13 -28.96
C GLN A 353 28.43 -18.01 -30.34
N MET A 354 28.50 -16.79 -30.89
CA MET A 354 28.04 -16.47 -32.23
C MET A 354 28.99 -15.45 -32.84
N ASP A 355 29.38 -15.62 -34.11
CA ASP A 355 30.19 -14.65 -34.80
C ASP A 355 29.48 -13.29 -35.01
N ALA A 356 30.27 -12.23 -35.15
CA ALA A 356 29.73 -10.87 -35.23
C ALA A 356 28.79 -10.66 -36.44
N GLU A 357 29.05 -11.32 -37.54
CA GLU A 357 28.21 -11.24 -38.75
C GLU A 357 26.84 -11.89 -38.55
N ARG A 358 26.79 -13.03 -37.86
CA ARG A 358 25.53 -13.69 -37.51
C ARG A 358 24.73 -12.93 -36.45
N GLN A 359 25.42 -12.29 -35.48
CA GLN A 359 24.76 -11.44 -34.51
C GLN A 359 24.08 -10.24 -35.19
N GLU A 360 24.77 -9.60 -36.16
CA GLU A 360 24.19 -8.48 -36.87
C GLU A 360 23.00 -8.90 -37.75
N ARG A 361 23.09 -10.04 -38.43
CA ARG A 361 21.95 -10.61 -39.18
C ARG A 361 20.76 -10.92 -38.29
N LEU A 362 21.02 -11.46 -37.09
CA LEU A 362 19.94 -11.73 -36.11
C LEU A 362 19.24 -10.43 -35.67
N ARG A 363 19.99 -9.37 -35.39
CA ARG A 363 19.44 -8.04 -35.02
C ARG A 363 18.58 -7.45 -36.14
N GLN A 364 19.11 -7.48 -37.38
CA GLN A 364 18.34 -6.99 -38.54
C GLN A 364 17.07 -7.77 -38.78
N TYR A 365 17.11 -9.09 -38.62
CA TYR A 365 15.94 -9.93 -38.72
C TYR A 365 14.92 -9.63 -37.62
N LEU A 366 15.36 -9.49 -36.38
CA LEU A 366 14.52 -9.10 -35.24
C LEU A 366 13.84 -7.74 -35.46
N ALA A 367 14.60 -6.76 -35.96
CA ALA A 367 14.07 -5.42 -36.28
C ALA A 367 12.98 -5.50 -37.36
N GLY A 368 13.25 -6.10 -38.50
CA GLY A 368 12.28 -6.26 -39.59
C GLY A 368 11.03 -7.02 -39.16
N ARG A 369 11.20 -8.10 -38.36
CA ARG A 369 10.07 -8.89 -37.86
C ARG A 369 9.23 -8.13 -36.83
N SER A 370 9.85 -7.28 -36.01
CA SER A 370 9.14 -6.40 -35.07
C SER A 370 8.33 -5.30 -35.77
N GLU A 371 8.79 -4.78 -36.89
CA GLU A 371 8.07 -3.82 -37.72
C GLU A 371 6.82 -4.43 -38.36
N LEU A 372 6.94 -5.66 -38.91
CA LEU A 372 5.78 -6.40 -39.45
C LEU A 372 4.73 -6.65 -38.37
N LEU A 373 5.16 -7.08 -37.18
CA LEU A 373 4.25 -7.28 -36.04
C LEU A 373 3.57 -5.99 -35.61
N ALA A 374 4.27 -4.85 -35.61
CA ALA A 374 3.69 -3.55 -35.33
C ALA A 374 2.65 -3.15 -36.39
N GLY A 375 2.90 -3.48 -37.65
CA GLY A 375 1.95 -3.29 -38.75
C GLY A 375 0.65 -4.07 -38.52
N ASP A 376 0.73 -5.36 -38.25
CA ASP A 376 -0.45 -6.22 -37.95
C ASP A 376 -1.21 -5.75 -36.69
N GLN A 377 -0.49 -5.32 -35.65
CA GLN A 377 -1.11 -4.72 -34.46
C GLN A 377 -1.88 -3.43 -34.79
N LEU A 378 -1.34 -2.59 -35.70
CA LEU A 378 -2.01 -1.39 -36.15
C LEU A 378 -3.29 -1.72 -36.94
N VAL A 379 -3.26 -2.78 -37.77
CA VAL A 379 -4.45 -3.29 -38.46
C VAL A 379 -5.52 -3.68 -37.48
N LEU A 380 -5.18 -4.51 -36.44
CA LEU A 380 -6.14 -4.89 -35.42
C LEU A 380 -6.70 -3.67 -34.65
N LYS A 381 -5.86 -2.71 -34.32
CA LYS A 381 -6.29 -1.44 -33.67
C LYS A 381 -7.26 -0.66 -34.56
N THR A 382 -7.00 -0.60 -35.86
CA THR A 382 -7.85 0.09 -36.82
C THR A 382 -9.21 -0.61 -36.98
N LEU A 383 -9.22 -1.94 -37.08
CA LEU A 383 -10.44 -2.75 -37.14
C LEU A 383 -11.28 -2.61 -35.87
N ARG A 384 -10.61 -2.58 -34.71
CA ARG A 384 -11.28 -2.32 -33.43
C ARG A 384 -11.93 -0.93 -33.42
N ALA A 385 -11.24 0.11 -33.88
CA ALA A 385 -11.80 1.45 -34.00
C ALA A 385 -13.03 1.50 -34.88
N LYS A 386 -13.01 0.80 -36.03
CA LYS A 386 -14.19 0.70 -36.95
C LYS A 386 -15.37 -0.02 -36.29
N ALA A 387 -15.10 -1.13 -35.57
CA ALA A 387 -16.14 -1.83 -34.82
C ALA A 387 -16.78 -0.90 -33.78
N ARG A 388 -16.00 -0.12 -33.06
CA ARG A 388 -16.48 0.81 -32.03
C ARG A 388 -17.30 1.96 -32.59
N GLU A 389 -16.97 2.46 -33.74
CA GLU A 389 -17.83 3.46 -34.41
C GLU A 389 -19.23 2.93 -34.69
N ARG A 390 -19.37 1.65 -35.05
CA ARG A 390 -20.67 1.02 -35.22
C ARG A 390 -21.34 0.66 -33.89
N GLN A 391 -20.57 0.20 -32.90
CA GLN A 391 -21.04 -0.08 -31.54
C GLN A 391 -21.56 1.18 -30.84
N ARG A 392 -21.07 2.37 -31.19
CA ARG A 392 -21.54 3.67 -30.71
C ARG A 392 -23.07 3.80 -30.75
N TYR A 393 -23.66 3.44 -31.85
CA TYR A 393 -25.11 3.56 -32.08
C TYR A 393 -25.87 2.39 -31.45
N ALA A 394 -25.37 1.19 -31.62
CA ALA A 394 -26.04 -0.04 -31.17
C ALA A 394 -25.88 -0.36 -29.71
N LEU A 395 -24.80 0.06 -29.08
CA LEU A 395 -24.51 -0.17 -27.65
C LEU A 395 -24.42 1.13 -26.85
N GLY A 396 -23.68 2.13 -27.34
CA GLY A 396 -23.40 3.36 -26.60
C GLY A 396 -24.65 4.16 -26.27
N ILE A 397 -25.50 4.43 -27.30
CA ILE A 397 -26.74 5.19 -27.09
C ILE A 397 -27.73 4.41 -26.20
N PRO A 398 -28.05 3.13 -26.43
CA PRO A 398 -28.94 2.38 -25.55
C PRO A 398 -28.44 2.28 -24.08
N LEU A 399 -27.15 2.08 -23.86
CA LEU A 399 -26.58 2.05 -22.51
C LEU A 399 -26.73 3.41 -21.80
N LEU A 400 -26.48 4.51 -22.53
CA LEU A 400 -26.68 5.86 -22.01
C LEU A 400 -28.14 6.11 -21.61
N LEU A 401 -29.08 5.76 -22.51
CA LEU A 401 -30.51 5.94 -22.28
C LEU A 401 -31.00 5.07 -21.09
N LEU A 402 -30.63 3.81 -21.05
CA LEU A 402 -30.98 2.90 -19.95
C LEU A 402 -30.45 3.43 -18.60
N GLY A 403 -29.21 3.89 -18.59
CA GLY A 403 -28.60 4.48 -17.42
C GLY A 403 -29.31 5.76 -16.97
N ALA A 404 -29.61 6.67 -17.89
CA ALA A 404 -30.31 7.93 -17.61
C ALA A 404 -31.75 7.69 -17.12
N ILE A 405 -32.49 6.80 -17.75
CA ILE A 405 -33.85 6.44 -17.37
C ILE A 405 -33.86 5.79 -15.98
N GLY A 406 -32.93 4.84 -15.74
CA GLY A 406 -32.79 4.19 -14.43
C GLY A 406 -32.53 5.20 -13.31
N LEU A 407 -31.62 6.15 -13.52
CA LEU A 407 -31.34 7.22 -12.56
C LEU A 407 -32.56 8.12 -12.33
N ALA A 408 -33.29 8.48 -13.37
CA ALA A 408 -34.50 9.32 -13.27
C ALA A 408 -35.61 8.60 -12.46
N VAL A 409 -35.84 7.31 -12.69
CA VAL A 409 -36.80 6.49 -11.94
C VAL A 409 -36.42 6.42 -10.47
N LEU A 410 -35.14 6.18 -10.16
CA LEU A 410 -34.65 6.11 -8.78
C LEU A 410 -34.67 7.48 -8.07
N ALA A 411 -34.52 8.58 -8.78
CA ALA A 411 -34.65 9.92 -8.23
C ALA A 411 -36.11 10.22 -7.86
N ARG A 412 -37.06 9.88 -8.71
CA ARG A 412 -38.51 10.04 -8.43
C ARG A 412 -38.96 9.23 -7.21
N LYS A 413 -38.49 7.97 -7.08
CA LYS A 413 -38.80 7.14 -5.89
C LYS A 413 -38.25 7.76 -4.60
N ALA A 414 -37.07 8.38 -4.63
CA ALA A 414 -36.53 9.05 -3.46
C ALA A 414 -37.31 10.31 -3.06
N SER A 415 -37.80 11.09 -4.04
CA SER A 415 -38.62 12.27 -3.80
C SER A 415 -39.99 11.94 -3.24
N SER A 416 -40.59 10.82 -3.65
CA SER A 416 -41.89 10.37 -3.13
C SER A 416 -41.83 9.76 -1.72
N ALA A 417 -40.63 9.31 -1.27
CA ALA A 417 -40.41 8.74 0.05
C ALA A 417 -39.96 9.80 1.10
N ALA A 418 -39.68 11.04 0.70
CA ALA A 418 -39.39 12.12 1.63
C ALA A 418 -40.67 12.50 2.39
N PRO A 419 -40.69 12.48 3.76
CA PRO A 419 -41.84 12.92 4.52
C PRO A 419 -42.11 14.38 4.17
N ARG A 420 -43.33 14.68 3.71
CA ARG A 420 -43.82 16.05 3.59
C ARG A 420 -43.76 16.65 4.99
N MET A 421 -42.83 17.57 5.24
CA MET A 421 -42.89 18.38 6.45
C MET A 421 -44.23 19.13 6.43
N PRO A 422 -45.06 19.05 7.49
CA PRO A 422 -46.22 19.88 7.57
C PRO A 422 -45.76 21.32 7.72
N PHE A 423 -45.95 22.12 6.68
CA PHE A 423 -46.00 23.57 6.82
C PHE A 423 -47.25 23.84 7.66
N GLY A 424 -47.03 24.30 8.88
CA GLY A 424 -48.14 24.60 9.78
C GLY A 424 -47.67 25.34 11.00
N MET A 425 -47.74 26.68 10.92
CA MET A 425 -47.86 27.70 11.97
C MET A 425 -46.70 27.87 12.94
#